data_428fe362d23b2fa2c3273d8624c12b7c
#
_entry.id   428fe362d23b2fa2c3273d8624c12b7c
#
_cell.length_a   1.000
_cell.length_b   1.000
_cell.length_c   1.000
_cell.angle_alpha   90.00
_cell.angle_beta   90.00
_cell.angle_gamma   90.00
#
_symmetry.space_group_name_H-M   'P 1'
#
loop_
_entity.id
_entity.type
_entity.pdbx_description
1 polymer ?
#
loop_
_entity_poly.entity_id
_entity_poly.type
_entity_poly.pdbx_seq_one_letter_code
_entity_poly.pdbx_strand_id
1 'polypeptide(L)'
;MLVRFQSRAHNYLDNILMKQSINKHHISSEEIIWTDKNALWYAEEYGDHISNDLTINNIGLNPNDILLDIGCGTGAAVKIASRICHQGKIYGVDPIETMINIALKNRDKPSNIKFILGSAENIPLDNKSVNKVIAINSIHHWKDYKKGLLEVHRVLKSKGLFFISNDIVNNKDCGHGPGPLHTNTDIMNELKKTGFIDITLQDYTLDNDGIHLIECKKEK
;
A
#
# COMPACT_ATOMS: atom_id res chain seq x y z
N MET A 1 -22.80 -16.12 26.85
CA MET A 1 -23.12 -14.90 26.05
C MET A 1 -22.58 -13.60 26.63
N LEU A 2 -22.32 -13.50 27.94
CA LEU A 2 -21.78 -12.29 28.60
C LEU A 2 -20.28 -12.03 28.38
N VAL A 3 -19.46 -13.04 28.14
CA VAL A 3 -17.98 -12.88 28.01
C VAL A 3 -17.56 -12.16 26.70
N ARG A 4 -18.40 -12.24 25.65
CA ARG A 4 -18.13 -11.53 24.38
C ARG A 4 -18.41 -10.02 24.42
N PHE A 5 -19.23 -9.53 25.34
CA PHE A 5 -19.56 -8.11 25.47
C PHE A 5 -18.50 -7.33 26.27
N GLN A 6 -17.85 -7.97 27.24
CA GLN A 6 -16.80 -7.32 28.04
C GLN A 6 -15.49 -7.10 27.24
N SER A 7 -15.13 -8.01 26.33
CA SER A 7 -13.95 -7.85 25.49
C SER A 7 -14.10 -6.71 24.46
N ARG A 8 -15.30 -6.51 23.89
CA ARG A 8 -15.56 -5.40 22.96
C ARG A 8 -15.56 -4.02 23.63
N ALA A 9 -16.04 -3.91 24.87
CA ALA A 9 -16.05 -2.65 25.61
C ALA A 9 -14.64 -2.22 26.04
N HIS A 10 -13.77 -3.19 26.40
CA HIS A 10 -12.39 -2.90 26.78
C HIS A 10 -11.57 -2.44 25.56
N ASN A 11 -11.71 -3.13 24.43
CA ASN A 11 -11.09 -2.71 23.16
C ASN A 11 -11.60 -1.34 22.67
N TYR A 12 -12.86 -0.99 22.92
CA TYR A 12 -13.42 0.30 22.51
C TYR A 12 -12.85 1.47 23.32
N LEU A 13 -12.65 1.31 24.63
CA LEU A 13 -12.02 2.33 25.49
C LEU A 13 -10.53 2.47 25.22
N ASP A 14 -9.81 1.37 24.99
CA ASP A 14 -8.41 1.38 24.60
C ASP A 14 -8.21 2.05 23.22
N ASN A 15 -9.12 1.82 22.27
CA ASN A 15 -9.16 2.50 20.96
C ASN A 15 -9.43 4.00 21.09
N ILE A 16 -10.33 4.44 21.98
CA ILE A 16 -10.57 5.87 22.23
C ILE A 16 -9.35 6.53 22.87
N LEU A 17 -8.71 5.87 23.82
CA LEU A 17 -7.51 6.37 24.48
C LEU A 17 -6.30 6.42 23.52
N MET A 18 -6.18 5.45 22.60
CA MET A 18 -5.19 5.48 21.53
C MET A 18 -5.47 6.57 20.49
N LYS A 19 -6.71 6.71 20.03
CA LYS A 19 -7.12 7.82 19.14
C LYS A 19 -6.88 9.20 19.77
N GLN A 20 -7.08 9.35 21.09
CA GLN A 20 -6.77 10.59 21.81
C GLN A 20 -5.26 10.80 22.02
N SER A 21 -4.47 9.74 22.13
CA SER A 21 -3.01 9.80 22.22
C SER A 21 -2.36 10.18 20.88
N ILE A 22 -2.91 9.69 19.78
CA ILE A 22 -2.44 10.04 18.40
C ILE A 22 -2.89 11.46 18.02
N ASN A 23 -4.12 11.88 18.40
CA ASN A 23 -4.62 13.23 18.13
C ASN A 23 -3.99 14.35 19.01
N LYS A 24 -3.23 14.03 20.05
CA LYS A 24 -2.60 15.03 20.93
C LYS A 24 -1.13 15.30 20.62
N HIS A 25 -0.52 14.54 19.74
CA HIS A 25 0.82 14.88 19.28
C HIS A 25 0.70 15.57 17.92
N HIS A 26 0.78 16.91 17.91
CA HIS A 26 1.45 17.63 16.85
C HIS A 26 2.86 17.02 16.77
N ILE A 27 3.01 15.94 16.05
CA ILE A 27 4.30 15.43 15.66
C ILE A 27 4.77 16.40 14.57
N SER A 28 5.60 17.38 14.97
CA SER A 28 6.53 18.02 14.07
C SER A 28 7.10 16.89 13.18
N SER A 29 7.41 17.19 11.94
CA SER A 29 7.99 16.35 10.87
C SER A 29 9.05 15.30 11.26
N GLU A 30 9.01 14.78 12.46
CA GLU A 30 9.82 13.67 12.96
C GLU A 30 9.23 12.36 12.46
N GLU A 31 10.06 11.55 11.85
CA GLU A 31 9.75 10.24 11.28
C GLU A 31 8.80 9.45 12.18
N ILE A 32 7.68 9.00 11.64
CA ILE A 32 6.81 8.04 12.35
C ILE A 32 7.62 6.77 12.53
N ILE A 33 8.02 6.53 13.78
CA ILE A 33 8.68 5.27 14.12
C ILE A 33 7.59 4.20 14.19
N TRP A 34 7.57 3.33 13.22
CA TRP A 34 6.72 2.14 13.23
C TRP A 34 7.22 1.16 14.30
N THR A 35 6.51 1.10 15.41
CA THR A 35 6.70 0.08 16.45
C THR A 35 5.82 -1.14 16.14
N ASP A 36 6.17 -2.32 16.70
CA ASP A 36 5.31 -3.51 16.59
C ASP A 36 3.87 -3.25 17.03
N LYS A 37 3.70 -2.44 18.08
CA LYS A 37 2.37 -2.05 18.60
C LYS A 37 1.57 -1.25 17.58
N ASN A 38 2.21 -0.27 16.92
CA ASN A 38 1.55 0.54 15.90
C ASN A 38 1.23 -0.29 14.65
N ALA A 39 2.12 -1.20 14.27
CA ALA A 39 1.92 -2.12 13.16
C ALA A 39 0.74 -3.07 13.40
N LEU A 40 0.64 -3.65 14.59
CA LEU A 40 -0.49 -4.53 14.96
C LEU A 40 -1.81 -3.77 14.97
N TRP A 41 -1.85 -2.59 15.58
CA TRP A 41 -3.06 -1.74 15.58
C TRP A 41 -3.48 -1.38 14.15
N TYR A 42 -2.54 -0.95 13.29
CA TYR A 42 -2.83 -0.62 11.91
C TYR A 42 -3.38 -1.83 11.13
N ALA A 43 -2.80 -3.01 11.37
CA ALA A 43 -3.27 -4.24 10.74
C ALA A 43 -4.71 -4.61 11.14
N GLU A 44 -5.10 -4.35 12.39
CA GLU A 44 -6.47 -4.58 12.86
C GLU A 44 -7.48 -3.58 12.29
N GLU A 45 -7.10 -2.29 12.17
CA GLU A 45 -8.01 -1.22 11.74
C GLU A 45 -8.11 -1.11 10.21
N TYR A 46 -7.02 -1.36 9.48
CA TYR A 46 -6.92 -1.08 8.05
C TYR A 46 -6.49 -2.28 7.19
N GLY A 47 -6.21 -3.42 7.80
CA GLY A 47 -5.65 -4.58 7.10
C GLY A 47 -6.53 -5.11 5.96
N ASP A 48 -7.85 -5.03 6.09
CA ASP A 48 -8.83 -5.45 5.08
C ASP A 48 -9.60 -4.25 4.49
N HIS A 49 -8.93 -3.07 4.36
CA HIS A 49 -9.58 -1.88 3.85
C HIS A 49 -10.03 -2.06 2.40
N ILE A 50 -11.19 -1.46 2.05
CA ILE A 50 -11.84 -1.57 0.74
C ILE A 50 -10.97 -1.09 -0.43
N SER A 51 -10.00 -0.20 -0.18
CA SER A 51 -9.04 0.26 -1.18
C SER A 51 -8.26 -0.88 -1.84
N ASN A 52 -8.01 -1.99 -1.13
CA ASN A 52 -7.36 -3.17 -1.69
C ASN A 52 -8.21 -3.78 -2.82
N ASP A 53 -9.51 -4.01 -2.56
CA ASP A 53 -10.44 -4.56 -3.55
C ASP A 53 -10.65 -3.58 -4.72
N LEU A 54 -10.91 -2.30 -4.41
CA LEU A 54 -11.09 -1.28 -5.43
C LEU A 54 -9.87 -1.17 -6.35
N THR A 55 -8.66 -1.18 -5.80
CA THR A 55 -7.44 -1.12 -6.60
C THR A 55 -7.29 -2.37 -7.46
N ILE A 56 -7.32 -3.55 -6.87
CA ILE A 56 -7.07 -4.80 -7.60
C ILE A 56 -8.08 -5.05 -8.71
N ASN A 57 -9.35 -4.68 -8.50
CA ASN A 57 -10.40 -4.85 -9.50
C ASN A 57 -10.29 -3.87 -10.68
N ASN A 58 -9.55 -2.75 -10.53
CA ASN A 58 -9.49 -1.69 -11.54
C ASN A 58 -8.13 -1.56 -12.26
N ILE A 59 -7.12 -2.38 -11.92
CA ILE A 59 -5.79 -2.34 -12.56
C ILE A 59 -5.62 -3.37 -13.72
N GLY A 60 -6.68 -4.04 -14.13
CA GLY A 60 -6.68 -4.94 -15.28
C GLY A 60 -5.66 -6.08 -15.16
N LEU A 61 -5.67 -6.83 -14.06
CA LEU A 61 -4.78 -7.97 -13.86
C LEU A 61 -5.10 -9.14 -14.82
N ASN A 62 -4.04 -9.83 -15.23
CA ASN A 62 -4.11 -11.02 -16.07
C ASN A 62 -3.51 -12.25 -15.36
N PRO A 63 -3.89 -13.48 -15.74
CA PRO A 63 -3.39 -14.71 -15.08
C PRO A 63 -1.87 -14.85 -15.02
N ASN A 64 -1.14 -14.33 -16.00
CA ASN A 64 0.31 -14.43 -16.13
C ASN A 64 1.08 -13.23 -15.55
N ASP A 65 0.39 -12.23 -14.95
CA ASP A 65 1.05 -11.03 -14.47
C ASP A 65 2.03 -11.34 -13.34
N ILE A 66 3.14 -10.63 -13.36
CA ILE A 66 4.10 -10.59 -12.27
C ILE A 66 3.91 -9.25 -11.59
N LEU A 67 3.25 -9.26 -10.43
CA LEU A 67 2.87 -8.07 -9.66
C LEU A 67 3.80 -7.86 -8.48
N LEU A 68 4.13 -6.61 -8.20
CA LEU A 68 4.75 -6.15 -6.96
C LEU A 68 3.84 -5.18 -6.23
N ASP A 69 3.59 -5.44 -4.95
CA ASP A 69 2.92 -4.53 -4.02
C ASP A 69 3.95 -3.92 -3.06
N ILE A 70 4.09 -2.59 -3.05
CA ILE A 70 5.06 -1.85 -2.23
C ILE A 70 4.34 -1.20 -1.04
N GLY A 71 4.77 -1.55 0.17
CA GLY A 71 4.04 -1.26 1.41
C GLY A 71 2.85 -2.21 1.54
N CYS A 72 3.08 -3.51 1.33
CA CYS A 72 2.01 -4.50 1.23
C CYS A 72 1.27 -4.76 2.55
N GLY A 73 1.74 -4.24 3.68
CA GLY A 73 1.13 -4.37 5.00
C GLY A 73 0.77 -5.81 5.34
N THR A 74 -0.51 -6.05 5.62
CA THR A 74 -1.05 -7.39 5.97
C THR A 74 -1.11 -8.36 4.80
N GLY A 75 -0.80 -7.92 3.58
CA GLY A 75 -0.84 -8.72 2.36
C GLY A 75 -2.23 -8.88 1.74
N ALA A 76 -3.22 -8.05 2.12
CA ALA A 76 -4.59 -8.17 1.63
C ALA A 76 -4.68 -8.03 0.11
N ALA A 77 -4.11 -6.97 -0.49
CA ALA A 77 -4.09 -6.78 -1.94
C ALA A 77 -3.35 -7.92 -2.67
N VAL A 78 -2.22 -8.37 -2.12
CA VAL A 78 -1.44 -9.51 -2.64
C VAL A 78 -2.30 -10.78 -2.68
N LYS A 79 -3.08 -11.04 -1.62
CA LYS A 79 -3.97 -12.19 -1.52
C LYS A 79 -5.09 -12.13 -2.57
N ILE A 80 -5.73 -10.96 -2.77
CA ILE A 80 -6.76 -10.76 -3.78
C ILE A 80 -6.17 -10.98 -5.18
N ALA A 81 -5.05 -10.33 -5.48
CA ALA A 81 -4.35 -10.43 -6.76
C ALA A 81 -3.91 -11.87 -7.08
N SER A 82 -3.54 -12.67 -6.07
CA SER A 82 -3.08 -14.05 -6.27
C SER A 82 -4.13 -14.97 -6.87
N ARG A 83 -5.41 -14.67 -6.64
CA ARG A 83 -6.53 -15.43 -7.20
C ARG A 83 -6.70 -15.15 -8.70
N ILE A 84 -6.33 -13.95 -9.14
CA ILE A 84 -6.38 -13.53 -10.55
C ILE A 84 -5.12 -13.99 -11.27
N CYS A 85 -3.93 -13.68 -10.73
CA CYS A 85 -2.63 -13.96 -11.35
C CYS A 85 -2.12 -15.38 -11.02
N HIS A 86 -2.97 -16.40 -11.14
CA HIS A 86 -2.70 -17.76 -10.71
C HIS A 86 -1.61 -18.49 -11.50
N GLN A 87 -1.20 -17.97 -12.66
CA GLN A 87 -0.08 -18.45 -13.49
C GLN A 87 1.16 -17.55 -13.39
N GLY A 88 1.01 -16.37 -12.77
CA GLY A 88 2.07 -15.39 -12.57
C GLY A 88 2.77 -15.53 -11.23
N LYS A 89 3.40 -14.44 -10.80
CA LYS A 89 4.05 -14.33 -9.47
C LYS A 89 3.64 -13.02 -8.81
N ILE A 90 3.46 -13.05 -7.50
CA ILE A 90 3.10 -11.87 -6.74
C ILE A 90 4.09 -11.67 -5.61
N TYR A 91 4.64 -10.48 -5.55
CA TYR A 91 5.56 -10.05 -4.52
C TYR A 91 4.88 -8.99 -3.65
N GLY A 92 4.97 -9.14 -2.33
CA GLY A 92 4.67 -8.09 -1.37
C GLY A 92 5.96 -7.66 -0.69
N VAL A 93 6.24 -6.36 -0.69
CA VAL A 93 7.41 -5.77 -0.02
C VAL A 93 6.92 -4.80 1.03
N ASP A 94 7.44 -4.91 2.26
CA ASP A 94 7.13 -4.01 3.36
C ASP A 94 8.37 -3.81 4.24
N PRO A 95 8.66 -2.59 4.73
CA PRO A 95 9.82 -2.34 5.58
C PRO A 95 9.61 -2.81 7.04
N ILE A 96 8.39 -3.16 7.42
CA ILE A 96 8.03 -3.53 8.79
C ILE A 96 7.96 -5.04 8.92
N GLU A 97 8.87 -5.63 9.68
CA GLU A 97 8.96 -7.08 9.87
C GLU A 97 7.67 -7.66 10.44
N THR A 98 7.02 -6.95 11.36
CA THR A 98 5.73 -7.36 11.93
C THR A 98 4.65 -7.47 10.86
N MET A 99 4.60 -6.55 9.88
CA MET A 99 3.68 -6.62 8.74
C MET A 99 3.96 -7.85 7.87
N ILE A 100 5.21 -8.11 7.54
CA ILE A 100 5.60 -9.31 6.78
C ILE A 100 5.19 -10.58 7.52
N ASN A 101 5.36 -10.64 8.84
CA ASN A 101 4.95 -11.77 9.64
C ASN A 101 3.42 -11.98 9.65
N ILE A 102 2.63 -10.90 9.67
CA ILE A 102 1.17 -10.95 9.55
C ILE A 102 0.79 -11.44 8.14
N ALA A 103 1.37 -10.87 7.09
CA ALA A 103 1.11 -11.23 5.70
C ALA A 103 1.40 -12.74 5.44
N LEU A 104 2.49 -13.26 6.00
CA LEU A 104 2.84 -14.68 5.92
C LEU A 104 1.80 -15.59 6.61
N LYS A 105 1.19 -15.14 7.71
CA LYS A 105 0.11 -15.88 8.41
C LYS A 105 -1.21 -15.80 7.64
N ASN A 106 -1.49 -14.66 7.02
CA ASN A 106 -2.75 -14.39 6.32
C ASN A 106 -2.80 -14.98 4.91
N ARG A 107 -1.64 -15.40 4.37
CA ARG A 107 -1.64 -15.94 3.01
C ARG A 107 -2.42 -17.27 2.97
N ASP A 108 -3.35 -17.36 2.04
CA ASP A 108 -3.82 -18.66 1.56
C ASP A 108 -2.62 -19.40 0.97
N LYS A 109 -2.63 -20.71 0.83
CA LYS A 109 -1.50 -21.52 0.32
C LYS A 109 -1.33 -21.49 -1.21
N PRO A 110 -1.22 -20.35 -1.92
CA PRO A 110 -0.75 -20.36 -3.29
C PRO A 110 0.77 -20.31 -3.28
N SER A 111 1.38 -21.14 -4.10
CA SER A 111 2.83 -21.21 -4.28
C SER A 111 3.42 -19.99 -5.00
N ASN A 112 2.59 -19.09 -5.54
CA ASN A 112 3.00 -17.95 -6.36
C ASN A 112 3.18 -16.62 -5.60
N ILE A 113 2.94 -16.59 -4.28
CA ILE A 113 3.13 -15.40 -3.43
C ILE A 113 4.47 -15.47 -2.71
N LYS A 114 5.19 -14.32 -2.71
CA LYS A 114 6.39 -14.13 -1.90
C LYS A 114 6.33 -12.79 -1.16
N PHE A 115 6.39 -12.81 0.17
CA PHE A 115 6.57 -11.62 1.00
C PHE A 115 8.05 -11.44 1.35
N ILE A 116 8.54 -10.19 1.28
CA ILE A 116 9.95 -9.86 1.42
C ILE A 116 10.09 -8.59 2.25
N LEU A 117 10.94 -8.64 3.26
CA LEU A 117 11.32 -7.45 4.02
C LEU A 117 12.17 -6.53 3.14
N GLY A 118 11.74 -5.28 2.97
CA GLY A 118 12.40 -4.30 2.12
C GLY A 118 11.59 -3.01 2.03
N SER A 119 12.18 -1.95 1.49
CA SER A 119 11.52 -0.66 1.36
C SER A 119 11.36 -0.26 -0.11
N ALA A 120 10.58 0.79 -0.35
CA ALA A 120 10.45 1.39 -1.69
C ALA A 120 11.81 1.85 -2.25
N GLU A 121 12.68 2.35 -1.38
CA GLU A 121 14.01 2.87 -1.74
C GLU A 121 15.06 1.78 -2.00
N ASN A 122 14.73 0.53 -1.68
CA ASN A 122 15.60 -0.63 -1.89
C ASN A 122 14.76 -1.88 -2.11
N ILE A 123 14.16 -2.00 -3.29
CA ILE A 123 13.30 -3.12 -3.66
C ILE A 123 14.17 -4.37 -3.92
N PRO A 124 14.00 -5.46 -3.15
CA PRO A 124 14.85 -6.65 -3.24
C PRO A 124 14.45 -7.56 -4.41
N LEU A 125 14.32 -6.98 -5.60
CA LEU A 125 14.02 -7.65 -6.86
C LEU A 125 14.99 -7.21 -7.96
N ASP A 126 15.19 -8.08 -8.94
CA ASP A 126 16.05 -7.82 -10.10
C ASP A 126 15.46 -6.71 -10.99
N ASN A 127 16.32 -6.08 -11.78
CA ASN A 127 15.93 -5.13 -12.82
C ASN A 127 14.97 -5.81 -13.81
N LYS A 128 13.94 -5.06 -14.24
CA LYS A 128 12.98 -5.54 -15.26
C LYS A 128 12.37 -6.90 -14.94
N SER A 129 12.05 -7.15 -13.68
CA SER A 129 11.54 -8.45 -13.18
C SER A 129 10.01 -8.52 -13.14
N VAL A 130 9.30 -7.38 -12.98
CA VAL A 130 7.85 -7.32 -12.83
C VAL A 130 7.20 -6.54 -13.97
N ASN A 131 5.95 -6.87 -14.31
CA ASN A 131 5.21 -6.13 -15.35
C ASN A 131 4.15 -5.18 -14.77
N LYS A 132 3.79 -5.34 -13.51
CA LYS A 132 2.94 -4.40 -12.77
C LYS A 132 3.47 -4.13 -11.38
N VAL A 133 3.34 -2.88 -10.93
CA VAL A 133 3.64 -2.46 -9.56
C VAL A 133 2.42 -1.73 -9.03
N ILE A 134 2.09 -1.94 -7.76
CA ILE A 134 1.08 -1.18 -7.02
C ILE A 134 1.68 -0.58 -5.76
N ALA A 135 1.15 0.57 -5.35
CA ALA A 135 1.38 1.21 -4.06
C ALA A 135 0.03 1.72 -3.55
N ILE A 136 -0.57 1.00 -2.58
CA ILE A 136 -1.90 1.30 -2.04
C ILE A 136 -1.72 1.98 -0.68
N ASN A 137 -2.16 3.23 -0.56
CA ASN A 137 -2.04 4.05 0.66
C ASN A 137 -0.63 4.04 1.28
N SER A 138 0.43 3.90 0.46
CA SER A 138 1.78 3.69 0.97
C SER A 138 2.81 4.72 0.52
N ILE A 139 2.62 5.39 -0.63
CA ILE A 139 3.64 6.29 -1.21
C ILE A 139 3.99 7.48 -0.30
N HIS A 140 3.05 7.97 0.49
CA HIS A 140 3.27 9.07 1.43
C HIS A 140 4.10 8.69 2.66
N HIS A 141 4.37 7.39 2.85
CA HIS A 141 5.25 6.85 3.89
C HIS A 141 6.68 6.60 3.39
N TRP A 142 6.96 6.78 2.09
CA TRP A 142 8.30 6.54 1.56
C TRP A 142 9.26 7.62 2.06
N LYS A 143 10.36 7.22 2.68
CA LYS A 143 11.36 8.14 3.26
C LYS A 143 12.02 9.02 2.20
N ASP A 144 12.35 8.41 1.06
CA ASP A 144 12.87 9.07 -0.14
C ASP A 144 12.05 8.61 -1.34
N TYR A 145 10.94 9.29 -1.58
CA TYR A 145 10.04 8.96 -2.68
C TYR A 145 10.72 9.04 -4.05
N LYS A 146 11.71 9.92 -4.24
CA LYS A 146 12.44 10.01 -5.52
C LYS A 146 13.23 8.73 -5.77
N LYS A 147 13.94 8.25 -4.75
CA LYS A 147 14.64 6.98 -4.82
C LYS A 147 13.67 5.81 -5.00
N GLY A 148 12.54 5.82 -4.30
CA GLY A 148 11.47 4.83 -4.45
C GLY A 148 10.93 4.78 -5.89
N LEU A 149 10.64 5.91 -6.50
CA LEU A 149 10.18 5.98 -7.88
C LEU A 149 11.24 5.45 -8.89
N LEU A 150 12.52 5.73 -8.65
CA LEU A 150 13.62 5.17 -9.45
C LEU A 150 13.71 3.64 -9.30
N GLU A 151 13.52 3.11 -8.11
CA GLU A 151 13.49 1.68 -7.86
C GLU A 151 12.28 1.00 -8.54
N VAL A 152 11.09 1.62 -8.45
CA VAL A 152 9.91 1.15 -9.21
C VAL A 152 10.23 1.11 -10.70
N HIS A 153 10.82 2.19 -11.23
CA HIS A 153 11.20 2.24 -12.64
C HIS A 153 12.25 1.17 -12.96
N ARG A 154 13.20 0.89 -12.08
CA ARG A 154 14.22 -0.15 -12.26
C ARG A 154 13.62 -1.55 -12.38
N VAL A 155 12.73 -1.93 -11.45
CA VAL A 155 12.16 -3.29 -11.38
C VAL A 155 11.10 -3.56 -12.44
N LEU A 156 10.42 -2.52 -12.95
CA LEU A 156 9.45 -2.65 -14.03
C LEU A 156 10.13 -3.08 -15.33
N LYS A 157 9.51 -4.04 -16.02
CA LYS A 157 9.81 -4.38 -17.41
C LYS A 157 9.50 -3.19 -18.33
N SER A 158 10.06 -3.20 -19.54
CA SER A 158 9.66 -2.27 -20.60
C SER A 158 8.14 -2.35 -20.81
N LYS A 159 7.49 -1.19 -20.91
CA LYS A 159 6.03 -1.02 -21.00
C LYS A 159 5.25 -1.52 -19.77
N GLY A 160 5.93 -1.84 -18.67
CA GLY A 160 5.28 -2.19 -17.40
C GLY A 160 4.49 -1.02 -16.81
N LEU A 161 3.48 -1.33 -16.03
CA LEU A 161 2.54 -0.36 -15.44
C LEU A 161 2.80 -0.18 -13.95
N PHE A 162 2.68 1.06 -13.50
CA PHE A 162 2.68 1.40 -12.08
C PHE A 162 1.37 2.08 -11.72
N PHE A 163 0.78 1.61 -10.62
CA PHE A 163 -0.48 2.12 -10.09
C PHE A 163 -0.28 2.63 -8.67
N ILE A 164 -0.73 3.84 -8.41
CA ILE A 164 -0.73 4.45 -7.08
C ILE A 164 -2.18 4.67 -6.70
N SER A 165 -2.60 4.08 -5.60
CA SER A 165 -3.96 4.21 -5.07
C SER A 165 -3.91 4.90 -3.72
N ASN A 166 -4.70 5.97 -3.58
CA ASN A 166 -4.90 6.66 -2.31
C ASN A 166 -6.39 6.82 -2.05
N ASP A 167 -6.80 6.68 -0.80
CA ASP A 167 -8.20 6.84 -0.41
C ASP A 167 -8.69 8.26 -0.71
N ILE A 168 -9.94 8.37 -1.18
CA ILE A 168 -10.66 9.63 -1.23
C ILE A 168 -11.12 9.95 0.19
N VAL A 169 -10.31 10.74 0.90
CA VAL A 169 -10.55 11.02 2.31
C VAL A 169 -11.58 12.14 2.46
N ASN A 170 -12.80 11.77 2.80
CA ASN A 170 -13.78 12.71 3.30
C ASN A 170 -13.45 13.09 4.77
N ASN A 171 -12.57 14.08 4.97
CA ASN A 171 -12.22 14.67 6.28
C ASN A 171 -11.54 13.74 7.32
N LYS A 172 -10.94 12.63 6.94
CA LYS A 172 -10.09 11.85 7.85
C LYS A 172 -8.63 11.98 7.43
N ASP A 173 -7.96 12.95 7.99
CA ASP A 173 -6.51 13.05 7.92
C ASP A 173 -5.92 11.77 8.52
N CYS A 174 -5.02 11.10 7.80
CA CYS A 174 -4.31 9.92 8.30
C CYS A 174 -3.34 10.26 9.45
N GLY A 175 -3.41 11.49 9.97
CA GLY A 175 -2.59 11.98 11.09
C GLY A 175 -1.16 12.33 10.70
N HIS A 176 -0.84 12.26 9.42
CA HIS A 176 0.43 12.69 8.89
C HIS A 176 0.30 14.12 8.40
N GLY A 177 1.17 14.99 8.87
CA GLY A 177 1.28 16.33 8.33
C GLY A 177 1.59 16.28 6.82
N PRO A 178 1.47 17.44 6.18
CA PRO A 178 1.69 17.55 4.76
C PRO A 178 3.11 17.09 4.37
N GLY A 179 3.27 15.90 3.77
CA GLY A 179 4.50 15.38 3.18
C GLY A 179 4.78 15.99 1.78
N PRO A 180 5.90 15.67 1.16
CA PRO A 180 6.29 16.24 -0.13
C PRO A 180 5.43 15.82 -1.34
N LEU A 181 4.57 14.80 -1.16
CA LEU A 181 3.64 14.32 -2.19
C LEU A 181 2.19 14.45 -1.68
N HIS A 182 1.74 15.71 -1.49
CA HIS A 182 0.44 16.00 -0.88
C HIS A 182 -0.75 15.79 -1.78
N THR A 183 -0.56 16.07 -3.06
CA THR A 183 -1.65 16.07 -4.02
C THR A 183 -1.38 15.05 -5.11
N ASN A 184 -2.45 14.54 -5.73
CA ASN A 184 -2.31 13.72 -6.92
C ASN A 184 -1.49 14.44 -8.01
N THR A 185 -1.59 15.77 -8.09
CA THR A 185 -0.80 16.59 -9.02
C THR A 185 0.70 16.52 -8.72
N ASP A 186 1.10 16.57 -7.45
CA ASP A 186 2.51 16.44 -7.05
C ASP A 186 3.06 15.06 -7.42
N ILE A 187 2.29 14.01 -7.13
CA ILE A 187 2.65 12.62 -7.50
C ILE A 187 2.84 12.51 -9.02
N MET A 188 1.87 12.99 -9.82
CA MET A 188 1.93 12.93 -11.28
C MET A 188 3.12 13.71 -11.85
N ASN A 189 3.48 14.85 -11.23
CA ASN A 189 4.66 15.63 -11.63
C ASN A 189 5.97 14.89 -11.35
N GLU A 190 6.09 14.23 -10.20
CA GLU A 190 7.28 13.44 -9.88
C GLU A 190 7.39 12.18 -10.74
N LEU A 191 6.29 11.54 -11.08
CA LEU A 191 6.27 10.43 -12.05
C LEU A 191 6.81 10.86 -13.42
N LYS A 192 6.40 12.03 -13.93
CA LYS A 192 6.93 12.59 -15.19
C LYS A 192 8.45 12.84 -15.11
N LYS A 193 8.93 13.42 -14.01
CA LYS A 193 10.36 13.67 -13.79
C LYS A 193 11.17 12.38 -13.72
N THR A 194 10.57 11.28 -13.26
CA THR A 194 11.21 9.95 -13.19
C THR A 194 11.22 9.23 -14.54
N GLY A 195 10.52 9.74 -15.56
CA GLY A 195 10.47 9.15 -16.90
C GLY A 195 9.28 8.22 -17.14
N PHE A 196 8.26 8.28 -16.30
CA PHE A 196 6.99 7.62 -16.58
C PHE A 196 6.16 8.42 -17.61
N ILE A 197 5.44 7.71 -18.45
CA ILE A 197 4.58 8.24 -19.52
C ILE A 197 3.15 7.74 -19.33
N ASP A 198 2.21 8.22 -20.16
CA ASP A 198 0.80 7.83 -20.18
C ASP A 198 0.16 7.94 -18.79
N ILE A 199 0.43 9.03 -18.07
CA ILE A 199 0.00 9.23 -16.68
C ILE A 199 -1.46 9.68 -16.67
N THR A 200 -2.33 8.90 -16.05
CA THR A 200 -3.75 9.18 -15.89
C THR A 200 -4.17 9.12 -14.43
N LEU A 201 -5.27 9.79 -14.10
CA LEU A 201 -5.92 9.75 -12.78
C LEU A 201 -7.39 9.41 -12.98
N GLN A 202 -7.89 8.43 -12.26
CA GLN A 202 -9.30 8.05 -12.23
C GLN A 202 -9.76 7.84 -10.79
N ASP A 203 -11.02 8.16 -10.53
CA ASP A 203 -11.65 7.96 -9.23
C ASP A 203 -12.59 6.75 -9.31
N TYR A 204 -12.51 5.88 -8.31
CA TYR A 204 -13.40 4.74 -8.16
C TYR A 204 -14.05 4.82 -6.77
N THR A 205 -15.37 4.72 -6.73
CA THR A 205 -16.14 4.83 -5.49
C THR A 205 -17.05 3.62 -5.30
N LEU A 206 -17.23 3.22 -4.05
CA LEU A 206 -18.18 2.21 -3.64
C LEU A 206 -18.80 2.66 -2.31
N ASP A 207 -20.11 2.90 -2.32
CA ASP A 207 -20.86 3.47 -1.20
C ASP A 207 -20.26 4.82 -0.73
N ASN A 208 -19.73 4.87 0.50
CA ASN A 208 -19.12 6.07 1.09
C ASN A 208 -17.59 6.08 0.99
N ASP A 209 -16.99 5.05 0.41
CA ASP A 209 -15.55 4.90 0.25
C ASP A 209 -15.14 5.07 -1.20
N GLY A 210 -13.88 5.39 -1.42
CA GLY A 210 -13.34 5.53 -2.77
C GLY A 210 -11.84 5.70 -2.79
N ILE A 211 -11.29 5.57 -3.99
CA ILE A 211 -9.87 5.75 -4.24
C ILE A 211 -9.62 6.69 -5.41
N HIS A 212 -8.54 7.46 -5.31
CA HIS A 212 -7.85 8.07 -6.44
C HIS A 212 -6.84 7.04 -6.97
N LEU A 213 -7.00 6.61 -8.21
CA LEU A 213 -6.07 5.68 -8.86
C LEU A 213 -5.27 6.40 -9.95
N ILE A 214 -3.97 6.55 -9.73
CA ILE A 214 -3.03 7.04 -10.73
C ILE A 214 -2.42 5.82 -11.43
N GLU A 215 -2.52 5.78 -12.75
CA GLU A 215 -1.84 4.82 -13.60
C GLU A 215 -0.75 5.52 -14.39
N CYS A 216 0.41 4.88 -14.51
CA CYS A 216 1.46 5.33 -15.42
C CYS A 216 2.24 4.15 -15.97
N LYS A 217 3.02 4.42 -17.03
CA LYS A 217 3.73 3.39 -17.80
C LYS A 217 5.21 3.72 -17.88
N LYS A 218 6.03 2.69 -17.70
CA LYS A 218 7.46 2.78 -18.02
C LYS A 218 7.62 2.81 -19.53
N GLU A 219 8.36 3.77 -20.04
CA GLU A 219 8.80 3.78 -21.43
C GLU A 219 9.72 2.56 -21.71
N LYS A 220 10.32 2.46 -22.87
CA LYS A 220 11.21 1.35 -23.25
C LYS A 220 12.50 1.27 -22.43
#